data_3723d12d29ef598fba6da820d51abf57
#
_entry.id   3723d12d29ef598fba6da820d51abf57
#
_cell.length_a   1.000
_cell.length_b   1.000
_cell.length_c   1.000
_cell.angle_alpha   90.00
_cell.angle_beta   90.00
_cell.angle_gamma   90.00
#
_symmetry.space_group_name_H-M   'P 1'
#
loop_
_entity.id
_entity.type
_entity.pdbx_description
1 polymer ?
#
loop_
_entity_poly.entity_id
_entity_poly.type
_entity_poly.pdbx_seq_one_letter_code
_entity_poly.pdbx_strand_id
1 'polypeptide(L)'
;WAYQKKFQNGDIQLNYKRFLGYTRDENHNLNIVPEEATVVQRIFREYLYGYSCANIAAGLTKDKIPTPSNKTKWYASVIMSILQNEKYYGGLICGKTYKPDVLSKKRYKNEGQVERYYIENSHPAIISKEEFDLVQAEMRRRQTIRGFSETNQGRYSSKYAFSKRLICGECGAYYRRHAQYCKGEYIHTWVCPTHKIKGGTACSQTYLKEEEIEGAFLEMLKALVGDFKEISDTLKENIVSSLDDSIAEDINETLLQIEVRQTEMLELLREKRAGRISDQEYNERGMAIEKAIQELSERRVKLESKSNSAKLAMMRVEQITTALSEVGSLDKYNGEIFRAIVENVVVRNTYTLDFHLKVGIVESITITRK
;
A
#
# COMPACT_ATOMS: atom_id res chain seq x y z
N TRP A 1 -19.55 24.23 17.30
CA TRP A 1 -20.76 24.60 16.57
C TRP A 1 -20.46 25.32 15.25
N ALA A 2 -19.73 26.46 15.25
CA ALA A 2 -19.42 27.22 14.02
C ALA A 2 -18.63 26.40 12.97
N TYR A 3 -17.65 25.57 13.39
CA TYR A 3 -16.92 24.69 12.48
C TYR A 3 -17.77 23.54 11.95
N GLN A 4 -18.67 22.98 12.77
CA GLN A 4 -19.58 21.92 12.31
C GLN A 4 -20.55 22.47 11.26
N LYS A 5 -21.08 23.68 11.43
CA LYS A 5 -21.96 24.31 10.46
C LYS A 5 -21.25 24.66 9.15
N LYS A 6 -19.96 25.06 9.20
CA LYS A 6 -19.12 25.25 8.01
C LYS A 6 -18.88 23.91 7.28
N PHE A 7 -18.67 22.82 8.01
CA PHE A 7 -18.50 21.49 7.44
C PHE A 7 -19.78 20.98 6.76
N GLN A 8 -20.95 21.23 7.37
CA GLN A 8 -22.24 20.88 6.78
C GLN A 8 -22.55 21.70 5.51
N ASN A 9 -22.09 22.94 5.43
CA ASN A 9 -22.30 23.81 4.28
C ASN A 9 -21.22 23.65 3.17
N GLY A 10 -20.22 22.76 3.35
CA GLY A 10 -19.12 22.59 2.39
C GLY A 10 -18.11 23.74 2.35
N ASP A 11 -18.23 24.75 3.23
CA ASP A 11 -17.31 25.90 3.30
C ASP A 11 -16.07 25.55 4.11
N ILE A 12 -15.12 24.86 3.47
CA ILE A 12 -13.92 24.34 4.12
C ILE A 12 -12.69 25.00 3.55
N GLN A 13 -11.97 25.70 4.43
CA GLN A 13 -10.67 26.25 4.07
C GLN A 13 -9.57 25.19 4.22
N LEU A 14 -9.08 24.67 3.09
CA LEU A 14 -7.90 23.79 3.07
C LEU A 14 -6.63 24.62 3.25
N ASN A 15 -5.70 24.13 4.10
CA ASN A 15 -4.38 24.74 4.21
C ASN A 15 -3.50 24.24 3.05
N TYR A 16 -3.25 25.11 2.06
CA TYR A 16 -2.51 24.80 0.84
C TYR A 16 -1.00 25.08 0.92
N LYS A 17 -0.53 25.87 1.89
CA LYS A 17 0.88 26.33 1.97
C LYS A 17 1.94 25.22 1.99
N ARG A 18 1.54 23.99 2.32
CA ARG A 18 2.43 22.81 2.35
C ARG A 18 1.74 21.60 1.72
N PHE A 19 0.87 21.84 0.76
CA PHE A 19 0.10 20.81 0.09
C PHE A 19 0.65 20.67 -1.33
N LEU A 20 1.59 19.74 -1.52
CA LEU A 20 2.25 19.50 -2.79
C LEU A 20 1.23 19.20 -3.88
N GLY A 21 1.42 19.79 -5.05
CA GLY A 21 0.54 19.60 -6.20
C GLY A 21 -0.65 20.56 -6.27
N TYR A 22 -0.85 21.38 -5.26
CA TYR A 22 -1.98 22.32 -5.24
C TYR A 22 -1.57 23.74 -4.89
N THR A 23 -2.19 24.67 -5.58
CA THR A 23 -2.19 26.11 -5.28
C THR A 23 -3.61 26.62 -5.13
N ARG A 24 -3.76 27.89 -4.79
CA ARG A 24 -5.04 28.55 -4.65
C ARG A 24 -5.22 29.61 -5.72
N ASP A 25 -6.40 29.66 -6.34
CA ASP A 25 -6.79 30.75 -7.22
C ASP A 25 -7.29 31.99 -6.46
N GLU A 26 -7.63 33.04 -7.19
CA GLU A 26 -8.19 34.29 -6.63
C GLU A 26 -9.55 34.08 -5.94
N ASN A 27 -10.30 33.07 -6.36
CA ASN A 27 -11.60 32.68 -5.80
C ASN A 27 -11.49 31.73 -4.62
N HIS A 28 -10.27 31.45 -4.16
CA HIS A 28 -9.97 30.54 -3.07
C HIS A 28 -10.20 29.06 -3.38
N ASN A 29 -10.37 28.65 -4.63
CA ASN A 29 -10.41 27.24 -5.04
C ASN A 29 -9.01 26.64 -5.16
N LEU A 30 -8.92 25.33 -4.98
CA LEU A 30 -7.67 24.59 -5.20
C LEU A 30 -7.49 24.29 -6.68
N ASN A 31 -6.36 24.70 -7.23
CA ASN A 31 -5.92 24.38 -8.59
C ASN A 31 -4.69 23.51 -8.55
N ILE A 32 -4.58 22.59 -9.51
CA ILE A 32 -3.44 21.70 -9.66
C ILE A 32 -2.25 22.47 -10.21
N VAL A 33 -1.08 22.27 -9.59
CA VAL A 33 0.23 22.70 -10.11
C VAL A 33 0.84 21.52 -10.89
N PRO A 34 0.91 21.56 -12.24
CA PRO A 34 1.27 20.39 -13.05
C PRO A 34 2.61 19.77 -12.68
N GLU A 35 3.63 20.60 -12.43
CA GLU A 35 4.99 20.14 -12.10
C GLU A 35 5.00 19.39 -10.75
N GLU A 36 4.31 19.89 -9.75
CA GLU A 36 4.21 19.23 -8.44
C GLU A 36 3.29 18.01 -8.49
N ALA A 37 2.23 18.04 -9.32
CA ALA A 37 1.33 16.92 -9.52
C ALA A 37 2.06 15.70 -10.11
N THR A 38 2.99 15.88 -11.03
CA THR A 38 3.82 14.79 -11.56
C THR A 38 4.66 14.13 -10.47
N VAL A 39 5.13 14.90 -9.49
CA VAL A 39 5.87 14.36 -8.34
C VAL A 39 4.95 13.52 -7.45
N VAL A 40 3.72 13.96 -7.21
CA VAL A 40 2.72 13.19 -6.45
C VAL A 40 2.40 11.88 -7.17
N GLN A 41 2.10 11.92 -8.47
CA GLN A 41 1.83 10.74 -9.29
C GLN A 41 3.01 9.76 -9.27
N ARG A 42 4.26 10.27 -9.37
CA ARG A 42 5.48 9.47 -9.25
C ARG A 42 5.55 8.76 -7.90
N ILE A 43 5.26 9.43 -6.78
CA ILE A 43 5.27 8.85 -5.43
C ILE A 43 4.29 7.68 -5.34
N PHE A 44 3.06 7.84 -5.83
CA PHE A 44 2.04 6.80 -5.83
C PHE A 44 2.46 5.61 -6.69
N ARG A 45 2.90 5.85 -7.91
CA ARG A 45 3.38 4.84 -8.86
C ARG A 45 4.58 4.05 -8.32
N GLU A 46 5.63 4.72 -7.82
CA GLU A 46 6.80 4.07 -7.25
C GLU A 46 6.43 3.22 -6.03
N TYR A 47 5.45 3.66 -5.22
CA TYR A 47 4.98 2.85 -4.10
C TYR A 47 4.28 1.57 -4.57
N LEU A 48 3.39 1.64 -5.55
CA LEU A 48 2.75 0.47 -6.16
C LEU A 48 3.79 -0.45 -6.82
N TYR A 49 4.84 0.12 -7.40
CA TYR A 49 5.98 -0.62 -7.95
C TYR A 49 6.85 -1.32 -6.89
N GLY A 50 6.49 -1.20 -5.63
CA GLY A 50 7.14 -1.96 -4.55
C GLY A 50 8.28 -1.23 -3.88
N TYR A 51 8.57 0.01 -4.25
CA TYR A 51 9.55 0.83 -3.53
C TYR A 51 9.07 1.11 -2.11
N SER A 52 10.01 1.20 -1.19
CA SER A 52 9.71 1.65 0.17
C SER A 52 9.62 3.17 0.23
N CYS A 53 8.87 3.70 1.20
CA CYS A 53 8.85 5.16 1.42
C CYS A 53 10.25 5.77 1.60
N ALA A 54 11.21 5.00 2.15
CA ALA A 54 12.58 5.45 2.31
C ALA A 54 13.33 5.52 0.98
N ASN A 55 13.11 4.54 0.07
CA ASN A 55 13.73 4.55 -1.26
C ASN A 55 13.15 5.66 -2.14
N ILE A 56 11.83 5.86 -2.09
CA ILE A 56 11.16 6.98 -2.79
C ILE A 56 11.74 8.31 -2.31
N ALA A 57 11.84 8.51 -1.00
CA ALA A 57 12.43 9.72 -0.43
C ALA A 57 13.89 9.92 -0.83
N ALA A 58 14.68 8.85 -0.91
CA ALA A 58 16.07 8.91 -1.36
C ALA A 58 16.17 9.26 -2.85
N GLY A 59 15.31 8.69 -3.70
CA GLY A 59 15.22 9.00 -5.13
C GLY A 59 14.90 10.48 -5.37
N LEU A 60 13.82 10.99 -4.76
CA LEU A 60 13.42 12.40 -4.88
C LEU A 60 14.52 13.37 -4.35
N THR A 61 15.24 12.97 -3.29
CA THR A 61 16.37 13.76 -2.77
C THR A 61 17.54 13.77 -3.74
N LYS A 62 17.86 12.62 -4.35
CA LYS A 62 18.91 12.50 -5.37
C LYS A 62 18.60 13.36 -6.59
N ASP A 63 17.36 13.37 -7.01
CA ASP A 63 16.85 14.14 -8.15
C ASP A 63 16.67 15.63 -7.83
N LYS A 64 17.02 16.07 -6.59
CA LYS A 64 16.95 17.46 -6.10
C LYS A 64 15.54 18.06 -6.18
N ILE A 65 14.50 17.23 -6.14
CA ILE A 65 13.11 17.69 -6.14
C ILE A 65 12.79 18.33 -4.79
N PRO A 66 12.24 19.57 -4.75
CA PRO A 66 11.93 20.24 -3.49
C PRO A 66 10.78 19.54 -2.75
N THR A 67 10.84 19.54 -1.42
CA THR A 67 9.74 19.05 -0.57
C THR A 67 8.60 20.07 -0.51
N PRO A 68 7.40 19.69 -0.01
CA PRO A 68 6.30 20.64 0.24
C PRO A 68 6.64 21.84 1.14
N SER A 69 7.76 21.76 1.86
CA SER A 69 8.28 22.84 2.71
C SER A 69 9.51 23.52 2.08
N ASN A 70 9.72 23.32 0.78
CA ASN A 70 10.83 23.90 0.00
C ASN A 70 12.23 23.50 0.53
N LYS A 71 12.36 22.26 1.08
CA LYS A 71 13.62 21.68 1.52
C LYS A 71 14.11 20.66 0.51
N THR A 72 15.42 20.43 0.49
CA THR A 72 16.07 19.48 -0.45
C THR A 72 15.98 18.02 0.00
N LYS A 73 15.82 17.76 1.28
CA LYS A 73 15.85 16.40 1.84
C LYS A 73 14.46 15.88 2.13
N TRP A 74 14.10 14.79 1.45
CA TRP A 74 12.88 14.04 1.68
C TRP A 74 13.04 13.02 2.83
N TYR A 75 11.95 12.75 3.54
CA TYR A 75 11.89 11.74 4.59
C TYR A 75 10.74 10.76 4.32
N ALA A 76 10.93 9.51 4.73
CA ALA A 76 9.93 8.46 4.58
C ALA A 76 8.55 8.81 5.21
N SER A 77 8.56 9.58 6.31
CA SER A 77 7.34 10.06 6.96
C SER A 77 6.53 11.01 6.09
N VAL A 78 7.20 11.87 5.29
CA VAL A 78 6.52 12.78 4.36
C VAL A 78 5.87 11.98 3.24
N ILE A 79 6.60 11.01 2.66
CA ILE A 79 6.04 10.10 1.64
C ILE A 79 4.82 9.35 2.19
N MET A 80 4.92 8.79 3.40
CA MET A 80 3.81 8.10 4.05
C MET A 80 2.60 9.02 4.23
N SER A 81 2.82 10.26 4.63
CA SER A 81 1.74 11.24 4.80
C SER A 81 1.07 11.60 3.47
N ILE A 82 1.83 11.68 2.37
CA ILE A 82 1.29 11.92 1.02
C ILE A 82 0.43 10.73 0.58
N LEU A 83 0.94 9.52 0.69
CA LEU A 83 0.24 8.30 0.30
C LEU A 83 -1.05 8.03 1.08
N GLN A 84 -1.18 8.56 2.31
CA GLN A 84 -2.37 8.42 3.16
C GLN A 84 -3.35 9.58 3.06
N ASN A 85 -3.05 10.60 2.25
CA ASN A 85 -3.86 11.80 2.20
C ASN A 85 -4.93 11.69 1.11
N GLU A 86 -6.19 11.51 1.53
CA GLU A 86 -7.36 11.37 0.67
C GLU A 86 -7.59 12.56 -0.26
N LYS A 87 -7.03 13.71 0.07
CA LYS A 87 -7.21 14.92 -0.76
C LYS A 87 -6.61 14.77 -2.16
N TYR A 88 -5.65 13.86 -2.35
CA TYR A 88 -5.05 13.65 -3.67
C TYR A 88 -6.00 13.04 -4.71
N TYR A 89 -7.05 12.34 -4.29
CA TYR A 89 -8.14 11.91 -5.17
C TYR A 89 -9.37 12.81 -5.14
N GLY A 90 -9.25 14.03 -4.62
CA GLY A 90 -10.35 15.00 -4.56
C GLY A 90 -11.31 14.80 -3.40
N GLY A 91 -11.11 13.80 -2.56
CA GLY A 91 -11.92 13.55 -1.37
C GLY A 91 -11.48 14.42 -0.19
N LEU A 92 -12.41 14.75 0.71
CA LEU A 92 -12.12 15.53 1.90
C LEU A 92 -12.84 14.95 3.12
N ILE A 93 -12.05 14.49 4.10
CA ILE A 93 -12.57 14.04 5.38
C ILE A 93 -12.41 15.15 6.42
N CYS A 94 -13.53 15.63 6.93
CA CYS A 94 -13.61 16.61 8.01
C CYS A 94 -13.84 15.92 9.36
N GLY A 95 -13.37 16.55 10.45
CA GLY A 95 -13.53 15.98 11.78
C GLY A 95 -12.52 14.85 12.12
N LYS A 96 -11.38 14.77 11.45
CA LYS A 96 -10.30 13.78 11.77
C LYS A 96 -9.74 13.94 13.19
N THR A 97 -9.80 15.16 13.72
CA THR A 97 -9.32 15.47 15.07
C THR A 97 -10.34 16.34 15.80
N TYR A 98 -10.42 16.20 17.11
CA TYR A 98 -11.28 17.00 17.95
C TYR A 98 -10.53 17.54 19.16
N LYS A 99 -11.11 18.57 19.78
CA LYS A 99 -10.70 19.07 21.09
C LYS A 99 -11.76 18.68 22.09
N PRO A 100 -11.45 17.98 23.18
CA PRO A 100 -12.43 17.53 24.17
C PRO A 100 -13.04 18.69 24.95
N ASP A 101 -12.28 19.79 25.09
CA ASP A 101 -12.70 20.97 25.82
C ASP A 101 -12.22 22.24 25.08
N VAL A 102 -12.98 23.32 25.19
CA VAL A 102 -12.66 24.64 24.59
C VAL A 102 -11.36 25.21 25.16
N LEU A 103 -11.06 24.94 26.41
CA LEU A 103 -9.84 25.37 27.11
C LEU A 103 -8.62 24.52 26.76
N SER A 104 -8.83 23.32 26.24
CA SER A 104 -7.73 22.42 25.88
C SER A 104 -7.02 22.89 24.62
N LYS A 105 -5.70 23.08 24.70
CA LYS A 105 -4.85 23.35 23.54
C LYS A 105 -4.52 22.07 22.73
N LYS A 106 -4.70 20.87 23.30
CA LYS A 106 -4.37 19.60 22.67
C LYS A 106 -5.52 19.15 21.76
N ARG A 107 -5.13 18.65 20.56
CA ARG A 107 -6.05 17.97 19.65
C ARG A 107 -5.82 16.46 19.75
N TYR A 108 -6.90 15.72 19.74
CA TYR A 108 -6.90 14.26 19.75
C TYR A 108 -7.45 13.73 18.45
N LYS A 109 -7.01 12.54 18.05
CA LYS A 109 -7.54 11.83 16.89
C LYS A 109 -9.02 11.48 17.21
N ASN A 110 -9.89 11.75 16.24
CA ASN A 110 -11.29 11.38 16.37
C ASN A 110 -11.45 9.87 16.02
N GLU A 111 -11.83 9.08 17.00
CA GLU A 111 -12.09 7.64 16.86
C GLU A 111 -13.59 7.32 16.98
N GLY A 112 -14.46 8.32 16.76
CA GLY A 112 -15.91 8.21 16.86
C GLY A 112 -16.54 9.18 17.89
N GLN A 113 -15.72 10.00 18.58
CA GLN A 113 -16.22 10.95 19.60
C GLN A 113 -16.98 12.13 18.99
N VAL A 114 -16.68 12.48 17.74
CA VAL A 114 -17.32 13.57 17.00
C VAL A 114 -17.64 13.08 15.60
N GLU A 115 -18.75 13.53 15.03
CA GLU A 115 -19.14 13.20 13.67
C GLU A 115 -18.04 13.56 12.65
N ARG A 116 -17.83 12.68 11.68
CA ARG A 116 -16.95 12.91 10.54
C ARG A 116 -17.80 13.14 9.32
N TYR A 117 -17.42 14.12 8.53
CA TYR A 117 -18.07 14.42 7.26
C TYR A 117 -17.11 14.08 6.13
N TYR A 118 -17.60 13.33 5.14
CA TYR A 118 -16.87 13.04 3.92
C TYR A 118 -17.51 13.79 2.77
N ILE A 119 -16.69 14.53 2.02
CA ILE A 119 -17.11 15.29 0.85
C ILE A 119 -16.37 14.71 -0.34
N GLU A 120 -17.12 14.20 -1.31
CA GLU A 120 -16.58 13.73 -2.57
C GLU A 120 -16.36 14.91 -3.54
N ASN A 121 -15.33 14.78 -4.39
CA ASN A 121 -15.04 15.75 -5.45
C ASN A 121 -14.99 17.22 -4.95
N SER A 122 -14.42 17.44 -3.75
CA SER A 122 -14.32 18.77 -3.18
C SER A 122 -13.32 19.67 -3.93
N HIS A 123 -12.43 19.09 -4.71
CA HIS A 123 -11.44 19.78 -5.53
C HIS A 123 -10.89 18.85 -6.62
N PRO A 124 -10.21 19.37 -7.67
CA PRO A 124 -9.63 18.55 -8.74
C PRO A 124 -8.68 17.48 -8.20
N ALA A 125 -8.83 16.24 -8.67
CA ALA A 125 -8.01 15.11 -8.27
C ALA A 125 -6.68 15.05 -9.05
N ILE A 126 -5.57 14.74 -8.38
CA ILE A 126 -4.26 14.49 -9.00
C ILE A 126 -4.11 13.01 -9.37
N ILE A 127 -4.68 12.11 -8.57
CA ILE A 127 -4.72 10.67 -8.79
C ILE A 127 -6.17 10.20 -8.77
N SER A 128 -6.44 9.04 -9.36
CA SER A 128 -7.77 8.45 -9.29
C SER A 128 -8.04 7.85 -7.90
N LYS A 129 -9.32 7.70 -7.55
CA LYS A 129 -9.72 7.03 -6.32
C LYS A 129 -9.25 5.57 -6.31
N GLU A 130 -9.32 4.91 -7.46
CA GLU A 130 -8.87 3.53 -7.64
C GLU A 130 -7.38 3.39 -7.34
N GLU A 131 -6.55 4.28 -7.85
CA GLU A 131 -5.10 4.27 -7.58
C GLU A 131 -4.81 4.50 -6.10
N PHE A 132 -5.52 5.42 -5.46
CA PHE A 132 -5.42 5.63 -4.01
C PHE A 132 -5.79 4.37 -3.23
N ASP A 133 -6.92 3.73 -3.57
CA ASP A 133 -7.41 2.53 -2.89
C ASP A 133 -6.45 1.34 -3.07
N LEU A 134 -5.83 1.20 -4.25
CA LEU A 134 -4.76 0.23 -4.51
C LEU A 134 -3.55 0.47 -3.59
N VAL A 135 -3.14 1.72 -3.41
CA VAL A 135 -2.05 2.06 -2.48
C VAL A 135 -2.42 1.71 -1.04
N GLN A 136 -3.66 2.00 -0.60
CA GLN A 136 -4.11 1.62 0.75
C GLN A 136 -4.16 0.10 0.93
N ALA A 137 -4.61 -0.65 -0.09
CA ALA A 137 -4.61 -2.12 -0.08
C ALA A 137 -3.18 -2.67 0.02
N GLU A 138 -2.24 -2.12 -0.76
CA GLU A 138 -0.82 -2.51 -0.70
C GLU A 138 -0.18 -2.15 0.65
N MET A 139 -0.55 -1.03 1.27
CA MET A 139 -0.10 -0.68 2.62
C MET A 139 -0.54 -1.72 3.64
N ARG A 140 -1.83 -2.11 3.63
CA ARG A 140 -2.38 -3.15 4.51
C ARG A 140 -1.68 -4.48 4.28
N ARG A 141 -1.52 -4.91 3.02
CA ARG A 141 -0.80 -6.13 2.66
C ARG A 141 0.62 -6.15 3.21
N ARG A 142 1.37 -5.06 3.05
CA ARG A 142 2.74 -4.95 3.58
C ARG A 142 2.78 -4.98 5.11
N GLN A 143 1.78 -4.44 5.80
CA GLN A 143 1.65 -4.52 7.26
C GLN A 143 1.43 -5.96 7.71
N THR A 144 0.53 -6.70 7.06
CA THR A 144 0.23 -8.11 7.40
C THR A 144 1.45 -9.01 7.22
N ILE A 145 2.17 -8.89 6.08
CA ILE A 145 3.38 -9.67 5.80
C ILE A 145 4.50 -9.37 6.81
N ARG A 146 4.55 -8.15 7.36
CA ARG A 146 5.55 -7.76 8.36
C ARG A 146 5.29 -8.30 9.75
N GLY A 147 4.18 -8.96 10.02
CA GLY A 147 3.81 -9.44 11.35
C GLY A 147 3.84 -8.30 12.35
N PHE A 148 3.07 -7.25 12.12
CA PHE A 148 3.04 -6.06 12.96
C PHE A 148 2.52 -6.42 14.35
N SER A 149 3.42 -6.60 15.30
CA SER A 149 3.09 -6.54 16.73
C SER A 149 3.33 -5.09 17.17
N GLU A 150 2.43 -4.52 17.94
CA GLU A 150 2.52 -3.15 18.46
C GLU A 150 3.84 -2.91 19.24
N THR A 151 4.46 -3.98 19.74
CA THR A 151 5.70 -3.95 20.50
C THR A 151 6.97 -4.02 19.64
N ASN A 152 6.89 -4.33 18.34
CA ASN A 152 8.05 -4.54 17.49
C ASN A 152 8.11 -3.52 16.35
N GLN A 153 8.30 -2.25 16.68
CA GLN A 153 8.68 -1.20 15.72
C GLN A 153 10.12 -1.42 15.23
N GLY A 154 10.44 -2.64 14.78
CA GLY A 154 11.74 -2.99 14.25
C GLY A 154 12.13 -2.03 13.14
N ARG A 155 13.24 -1.32 13.32
CA ARG A 155 13.84 -0.41 12.34
C ARG A 155 14.00 -1.14 11.01
N TYR A 156 13.08 -0.88 10.09
CA TYR A 156 13.07 -1.48 8.78
C TYR A 156 14.09 -0.75 7.90
N SER A 157 15.24 -1.38 7.67
CA SER A 157 16.18 -0.91 6.65
C SER A 157 15.92 -1.64 5.34
N SER A 158 15.54 -0.91 4.30
CA SER A 158 15.47 -1.39 2.91
C SER A 158 16.69 -0.95 2.09
N LYS A 159 17.80 -0.66 2.77
CA LYS A 159 19.04 -0.15 2.13
C LYS A 159 19.54 -1.09 1.03
N TYR A 160 19.50 -2.40 1.27
CA TYR A 160 19.93 -3.43 0.31
C TYR A 160 18.73 -4.14 -0.29
N ALA A 161 18.84 -4.61 -1.52
CA ALA A 161 17.74 -5.26 -2.25
C ALA A 161 17.20 -6.51 -1.52
N PHE A 162 18.07 -7.29 -0.91
CA PHE A 162 17.73 -8.50 -0.18
C PHE A 162 17.27 -8.26 1.27
N SER A 163 17.36 -7.04 1.80
CA SER A 163 16.95 -6.71 3.18
C SER A 163 15.48 -7.06 3.41
N LYS A 164 15.21 -7.90 4.43
CA LYS A 164 13.85 -8.36 4.78
C LYS A 164 13.11 -9.10 3.65
N ARG A 165 13.87 -9.66 2.71
CA ARG A 165 13.33 -10.50 1.63
C ARG A 165 13.92 -11.92 1.63
N LEU A 166 15.12 -12.11 2.18
CA LEU A 166 15.68 -13.44 2.39
C LEU A 166 15.12 -14.03 3.68
N ILE A 167 14.44 -15.17 3.56
CA ILE A 167 13.78 -15.91 4.64
C ILE A 167 14.44 -17.28 4.77
N CYS A 168 14.77 -17.67 6.00
CA CYS A 168 15.27 -19.00 6.27
C CYS A 168 14.13 -20.03 6.16
N GLY A 169 14.24 -21.00 5.27
CA GLY A 169 13.23 -22.04 5.09
C GLY A 169 13.10 -23.00 6.27
N GLU A 170 14.12 -23.08 7.15
CA GLU A 170 14.09 -23.93 8.33
C GLU A 170 13.48 -23.25 9.55
N CYS A 171 13.91 -21.99 9.88
CA CYS A 171 13.48 -21.32 11.11
C CYS A 171 12.62 -20.07 10.87
N GLY A 172 12.33 -19.71 9.62
CA GLY A 172 11.50 -18.54 9.26
C GLY A 172 12.13 -17.18 9.51
N ALA A 173 13.34 -17.12 10.04
CA ALA A 173 14.02 -15.86 10.36
C ALA A 173 14.51 -15.14 9.11
N TYR A 174 14.44 -13.80 9.11
CA TYR A 174 15.03 -13.00 8.04
C TYR A 174 16.55 -12.96 8.14
N TYR A 175 17.24 -13.26 7.07
CA TYR A 175 18.69 -13.15 6.97
C TYR A 175 19.16 -11.72 7.21
N ARG A 176 20.36 -11.59 7.81
CA ARG A 176 21.01 -10.30 8.09
C ARG A 176 22.29 -10.19 7.28
N ARG A 177 22.51 -9.03 6.69
CA ARG A 177 23.75 -8.72 5.96
C ARG A 177 24.90 -8.49 6.91
N HIS A 178 26.02 -9.14 6.63
CA HIS A 178 27.30 -8.93 7.29
C HIS A 178 28.31 -8.49 6.26
N ALA A 179 29.17 -7.54 6.64
CA ALA A 179 30.34 -7.16 5.89
C ALA A 179 31.57 -7.58 6.70
N GLN A 180 32.41 -8.41 6.12
CA GLN A 180 33.67 -8.85 6.72
C GLN A 180 34.81 -8.35 5.86
N TYR A 181 35.79 -7.68 6.46
CA TYR A 181 37.00 -7.26 5.79
C TYR A 181 37.97 -8.42 5.76
N CYS A 182 38.36 -8.89 4.57
CA CYS A 182 39.26 -10.01 4.37
C CYS A 182 40.19 -9.73 3.20
N LYS A 183 41.51 -9.87 3.41
CA LYS A 183 42.55 -9.72 2.38
C LYS A 183 42.45 -8.44 1.52
N GLY A 184 42.09 -7.30 2.13
CA GLY A 184 42.02 -6.00 1.43
C GLY A 184 40.65 -5.64 0.86
N GLU A 185 39.67 -6.55 0.91
CA GLU A 185 38.34 -6.36 0.36
C GLU A 185 37.23 -6.63 1.36
N TYR A 186 36.07 -5.99 1.19
CA TYR A 186 34.87 -6.29 1.96
C TYR A 186 34.06 -7.42 1.29
N ILE A 187 33.99 -8.56 1.98
CA ILE A 187 33.12 -9.66 1.59
C ILE A 187 31.75 -9.46 2.24
N HIS A 188 30.72 -9.46 1.42
CA HIS A 188 29.35 -9.30 1.88
C HIS A 188 28.63 -10.66 1.92
N THR A 189 28.14 -11.01 3.11
CA THR A 189 27.45 -12.27 3.35
C THR A 189 26.10 -12.02 4.01
N TRP A 190 25.17 -12.93 3.75
CA TRP A 190 23.86 -12.97 4.40
C TRP A 190 23.81 -14.18 5.32
N VAL A 191 23.46 -13.97 6.60
CA VAL A 191 23.55 -14.98 7.66
C VAL A 191 22.20 -15.14 8.34
N CYS A 192 21.79 -16.39 8.60
CA CYS A 192 20.63 -16.67 9.43
C CYS A 192 20.92 -16.25 10.88
N PRO A 193 20.13 -15.35 11.47
CA PRO A 193 20.37 -14.86 12.83
C PRO A 193 20.17 -15.97 13.88
N THR A 194 19.25 -16.92 13.64
CA THR A 194 19.03 -18.05 14.56
C THR A 194 20.25 -18.95 14.63
N HIS A 195 20.82 -19.31 13.48
CA HIS A 195 22.07 -20.06 13.42
C HIS A 195 23.22 -19.33 14.11
N LYS A 196 23.36 -18.02 13.82
CA LYS A 196 24.47 -17.22 14.38
C LYS A 196 24.40 -17.07 15.90
N ILE A 197 23.18 -16.97 16.48
CA ILE A 197 22.99 -16.70 17.90
C ILE A 197 22.88 -18.01 18.70
N LYS A 198 22.16 -19.01 18.17
CA LYS A 198 21.81 -20.22 18.89
C LYS A 198 22.58 -21.46 18.41
N GLY A 199 23.34 -21.34 17.32
CA GLY A 199 24.15 -22.45 16.75
C GLY A 199 23.38 -23.40 15.83
N GLY A 200 24.09 -24.40 15.32
CA GLY A 200 23.58 -25.36 14.33
C GLY A 200 22.46 -26.28 14.83
N THR A 201 22.33 -26.46 16.14
CA THR A 201 21.23 -27.22 16.74
C THR A 201 19.86 -26.56 16.61
N ALA A 202 19.84 -25.23 16.53
CA ALA A 202 18.60 -24.45 16.40
C ALA A 202 18.26 -24.12 14.95
N CYS A 203 19.24 -24.13 14.06
CA CYS A 203 19.04 -23.94 12.61
C CYS A 203 20.33 -24.35 11.89
N SER A 204 20.22 -25.24 10.91
CA SER A 204 21.38 -25.76 10.14
C SER A 204 21.85 -24.75 9.08
N GLN A 205 21.05 -23.74 8.76
CA GLN A 205 21.32 -22.77 7.69
C GLN A 205 22.47 -21.83 8.05
N THR A 206 23.53 -21.85 7.27
CA THR A 206 24.75 -21.07 7.52
C THR A 206 24.68 -19.66 6.88
N TYR A 207 25.61 -19.35 6.01
CA TYR A 207 25.67 -18.07 5.31
C TYR A 207 25.61 -18.28 3.80
N LEU A 208 25.17 -17.23 3.10
CA LEU A 208 25.20 -17.08 1.65
C LEU A 208 26.05 -15.86 1.31
N LYS A 209 26.91 -15.96 0.31
CA LYS A 209 27.58 -14.78 -0.25
C LYS A 209 26.57 -13.96 -1.04
N GLU A 210 26.71 -12.64 -1.02
CA GLU A 210 25.82 -11.75 -1.77
C GLU A 210 25.86 -12.03 -3.27
N GLU A 211 27.05 -12.29 -3.81
CA GLU A 211 27.29 -12.67 -5.20
C GLU A 211 26.59 -13.98 -5.61
N GLU A 212 26.50 -14.97 -4.69
CA GLU A 212 25.79 -16.24 -4.95
C GLU A 212 24.28 -15.99 -5.16
N ILE A 213 23.70 -15.09 -4.37
CA ILE A 213 22.28 -14.75 -4.47
C ILE A 213 22.02 -13.92 -5.76
N GLU A 214 22.92 -12.99 -6.08
CA GLU A 214 22.86 -12.21 -7.30
C GLU A 214 22.97 -13.07 -8.55
N GLY A 215 23.90 -14.04 -8.54
CA GLY A 215 24.05 -15.02 -9.63
C GLY A 215 22.81 -15.90 -9.81
N ALA A 216 22.27 -16.44 -8.71
CA ALA A 216 21.04 -17.23 -8.75
C ALA A 216 19.84 -16.43 -9.28
N PHE A 217 19.75 -15.15 -8.92
CA PHE A 217 18.72 -14.25 -9.47
C PHE A 217 18.88 -14.05 -10.98
N LEU A 218 20.10 -13.89 -11.48
CA LEU A 218 20.35 -13.76 -12.92
C LEU A 218 20.02 -15.06 -13.68
N GLU A 219 20.32 -16.23 -13.10
CA GLU A 219 19.92 -17.51 -13.68
C GLU A 219 18.39 -17.65 -13.74
N MET A 220 17.69 -17.28 -12.66
CA MET A 220 16.23 -17.26 -12.62
C MET A 220 15.67 -16.32 -13.70
N LEU A 221 16.23 -15.11 -13.86
CA LEU A 221 15.80 -14.18 -14.89
C LEU A 221 15.99 -14.71 -16.31
N LYS A 222 17.12 -15.37 -16.58
CA LYS A 222 17.40 -15.97 -17.89
C LYS A 222 16.38 -17.06 -18.24
N ALA A 223 16.05 -17.91 -17.27
CA ALA A 223 15.01 -18.92 -17.45
C ALA A 223 13.64 -18.28 -17.69
N LEU A 224 13.32 -17.24 -16.93
CA LEU A 224 12.02 -16.59 -17.00
C LEU A 224 11.78 -15.83 -18.32
N VAL A 225 12.81 -15.16 -18.85
CA VAL A 225 12.68 -14.34 -20.07
C VAL A 225 12.24 -15.15 -21.28
N GLY A 226 12.65 -16.45 -21.37
CA GLY A 226 12.23 -17.34 -22.45
C GLY A 226 10.70 -17.59 -22.47
N ASP A 227 10.12 -17.82 -21.32
CA ASP A 227 8.74 -18.31 -21.18
C ASP A 227 7.76 -17.24 -20.65
N PHE A 228 8.28 -16.10 -20.21
CA PHE A 228 7.49 -15.09 -19.46
C PHE A 228 6.36 -14.47 -20.30
N LYS A 229 6.52 -14.34 -21.60
CA LYS A 229 5.48 -13.77 -22.46
C LYS A 229 4.21 -14.64 -22.43
N GLU A 230 4.38 -15.95 -22.63
CA GLU A 230 3.27 -16.90 -22.59
C GLU A 230 2.64 -16.99 -21.20
N ILE A 231 3.48 -17.04 -20.16
CA ILE A 231 3.04 -17.01 -18.76
C ILE A 231 2.31 -15.71 -18.44
N SER A 232 2.82 -14.56 -18.89
CA SER A 232 2.22 -13.25 -18.68
C SER A 232 0.82 -13.15 -19.33
N ASP A 233 0.68 -13.64 -20.55
CA ASP A 233 -0.58 -13.61 -21.28
C ASP A 233 -1.61 -14.53 -20.58
N THR A 234 -1.23 -15.74 -20.19
CA THR A 234 -2.08 -16.65 -19.41
C THR A 234 -2.47 -16.06 -18.05
N LEU A 235 -1.55 -15.40 -17.36
CA LEU A 235 -1.85 -14.72 -16.08
C LEU A 235 -2.84 -13.56 -16.27
N LYS A 236 -2.68 -12.76 -17.32
CA LYS A 236 -3.62 -11.67 -17.65
C LYS A 236 -5.01 -12.22 -17.94
N GLU A 237 -5.12 -13.26 -18.74
CA GLU A 237 -6.39 -13.91 -19.04
C GLU A 237 -7.07 -14.44 -17.76
N ASN A 238 -6.32 -15.12 -16.88
CA ASN A 238 -6.84 -15.61 -15.62
C ASN A 238 -7.27 -14.47 -14.67
N ILE A 239 -6.54 -13.36 -14.64
CA ILE A 239 -6.92 -12.20 -13.84
C ILE A 239 -8.16 -11.54 -14.43
N VAL A 240 -8.23 -11.37 -15.74
CA VAL A 240 -9.41 -10.80 -16.42
C VAL A 240 -10.64 -11.68 -16.19
N SER A 241 -10.51 -13.00 -16.32
CA SER A 241 -11.62 -13.92 -16.05
C SER A 241 -12.06 -13.94 -14.58
N SER A 242 -11.17 -13.59 -13.65
CA SER A 242 -11.50 -13.43 -12.23
C SER A 242 -12.08 -12.05 -11.87
N LEU A 243 -11.88 -11.06 -12.75
CA LEU A 243 -12.54 -9.75 -12.76
C LEU A 243 -13.82 -9.85 -13.58
N ASP A 244 -14.72 -10.76 -13.20
CA ASP A 244 -16.03 -10.86 -13.83
C ASP A 244 -16.72 -9.49 -13.75
N ASP A 245 -17.30 -9.02 -14.86
CA ASP A 245 -18.07 -7.76 -14.91
C ASP A 245 -19.16 -7.72 -13.82
N SER A 246 -19.57 -8.91 -13.36
CA SER A 246 -20.50 -9.09 -12.25
C SER A 246 -20.03 -8.43 -10.95
N ILE A 247 -18.71 -8.33 -10.65
CA ILE A 247 -18.23 -7.71 -9.40
C ILE A 247 -18.55 -6.21 -9.36
N ALA A 248 -18.42 -5.51 -10.49
CA ALA A 248 -18.76 -4.09 -10.57
C ALA A 248 -20.28 -3.88 -10.46
N GLU A 249 -21.07 -4.75 -11.08
CA GLU A 249 -22.53 -4.76 -10.96
C GLU A 249 -22.96 -5.08 -9.52
N ASP A 250 -22.37 -6.10 -8.89
CA ASP A 250 -22.62 -6.46 -7.48
C ASP A 250 -22.31 -5.31 -6.50
N ILE A 251 -21.23 -4.54 -6.74
CA ILE A 251 -20.90 -3.36 -5.94
C ILE A 251 -21.97 -2.30 -6.11
N ASN A 252 -22.38 -2.00 -7.32
CA ASN A 252 -23.42 -1.01 -7.62
C ASN A 252 -24.77 -1.42 -7.05
N GLU A 253 -25.16 -2.68 -7.19
CA GLU A 253 -26.38 -3.21 -6.58
C GLU A 253 -26.33 -3.09 -5.05
N THR A 254 -25.21 -3.45 -4.43
CA THR A 254 -25.03 -3.32 -2.97
C THR A 254 -25.15 -1.87 -2.51
N LEU A 255 -24.62 -0.90 -3.28
CA LEU A 255 -24.76 0.53 -3.00
C LEU A 255 -26.21 0.98 -3.07
N LEU A 256 -26.96 0.59 -4.11
CA LEU A 256 -28.38 0.89 -4.22
C LEU A 256 -29.18 0.32 -3.06
N GLN A 257 -28.88 -0.91 -2.63
CA GLN A 257 -29.53 -1.53 -1.48
C GLN A 257 -29.25 -0.74 -0.17
N ILE A 258 -28.03 -0.21 0.02
CA ILE A 258 -27.69 0.66 1.16
C ILE A 258 -28.51 1.95 1.11
N GLU A 259 -28.61 2.61 -0.03
CA GLU A 259 -29.42 3.84 -0.19
C GLU A 259 -30.90 3.62 0.13
N VAL A 260 -31.47 2.50 -0.31
CA VAL A 260 -32.85 2.11 0.03
C VAL A 260 -33.03 2.00 1.54
N ARG A 261 -32.12 1.28 2.24
CA ARG A 261 -32.19 1.13 3.69
C ARG A 261 -31.97 2.46 4.44
N GLN A 262 -31.13 3.36 3.93
CA GLN A 262 -30.98 4.70 4.49
C GLN A 262 -32.26 5.53 4.33
N THR A 263 -32.93 5.41 3.20
CA THR A 263 -34.22 6.07 2.96
C THR A 263 -35.30 5.54 3.91
N GLU A 264 -35.39 4.22 4.09
CA GLU A 264 -36.28 3.58 5.07
C GLU A 264 -36.04 4.12 6.48
N MET A 265 -34.78 4.30 6.88
CA MET A 265 -34.43 4.87 8.18
C MET A 265 -34.93 6.32 8.34
N LEU A 266 -34.80 7.13 7.28
CA LEU A 266 -35.32 8.50 7.27
C LEU A 266 -36.85 8.56 7.35
N GLU A 267 -37.55 7.63 6.69
CA GLU A 267 -39.00 7.52 6.77
C GLU A 267 -39.45 7.09 8.17
N LEU A 268 -38.78 6.10 8.76
CA LEU A 268 -39.03 5.65 10.11
C LEU A 268 -38.87 6.80 11.14
N LEU A 269 -37.87 7.64 10.95
CA LEU A 269 -37.64 8.83 11.79
C LEU A 269 -38.80 9.87 11.61
N ARG A 270 -39.31 10.03 10.37
CA ARG A 270 -40.46 10.91 10.11
C ARG A 270 -41.73 10.38 10.77
N GLU A 271 -41.97 9.05 10.70
CA GLU A 271 -43.12 8.41 11.34
C GLU A 271 -43.09 8.60 12.86
N LYS A 272 -41.92 8.45 13.47
CA LYS A 272 -41.71 8.69 14.92
C LYS A 272 -42.00 10.15 15.30
N ARG A 273 -41.45 11.10 14.52
CA ARG A 273 -41.71 12.55 14.77
C ARG A 273 -43.17 12.94 14.60
N ALA A 274 -43.89 12.25 13.73
CA ALA A 274 -45.30 12.43 13.52
C ALA A 274 -46.19 11.73 14.58
N GLY A 275 -45.57 11.02 15.54
CA GLY A 275 -46.29 10.29 16.59
C GLY A 275 -47.07 9.07 16.06
N ARG A 276 -46.71 8.54 14.88
CA ARG A 276 -47.41 7.40 14.25
C ARG A 276 -46.95 6.03 14.78
N ILE A 277 -45.75 5.98 15.35
CA ILE A 277 -45.13 4.76 15.89
C ILE A 277 -44.63 5.01 17.31
N SER A 278 -44.63 3.93 18.13
CA SER A 278 -44.09 3.93 19.48
C SER A 278 -42.57 3.96 19.53
N ASP A 279 -42.02 4.34 20.71
CA ASP A 279 -40.56 4.31 20.90
C ASP A 279 -40.01 2.89 20.80
N GLN A 280 -40.74 1.89 21.23
CA GLN A 280 -40.34 0.50 21.16
C GLN A 280 -40.27 0.05 19.69
N GLU A 281 -41.33 0.28 18.92
CA GLU A 281 -41.39 -0.05 17.48
C GLU A 281 -40.32 0.65 16.66
N TYR A 282 -40.06 1.94 16.97
CA TYR A 282 -38.95 2.68 16.36
C TYR A 282 -37.60 2.01 16.62
N ASN A 283 -37.34 1.61 17.87
CA ASN A 283 -36.07 0.98 18.23
C ASN A 283 -35.90 -0.40 17.57
N GLU A 284 -36.96 -1.23 17.57
CA GLU A 284 -36.92 -2.57 16.95
C GLU A 284 -36.68 -2.48 15.43
N ARG A 285 -37.44 -1.66 14.71
CA ARG A 285 -37.30 -1.45 13.27
C ARG A 285 -35.97 -0.75 12.93
N GLY A 286 -35.55 0.23 13.74
CA GLY A 286 -34.28 0.94 13.57
C GLY A 286 -33.08 0.02 13.69
N MET A 287 -33.03 -0.84 14.72
CA MET A 287 -31.95 -1.82 14.88
C MET A 287 -31.91 -2.81 13.73
N ALA A 288 -33.05 -3.24 13.20
CA ALA A 288 -33.08 -4.14 12.04
C ALA A 288 -32.52 -3.47 10.78
N ILE A 289 -32.86 -2.19 10.53
CA ILE A 289 -32.34 -1.42 9.40
C ILE A 289 -30.82 -1.17 9.55
N GLU A 290 -30.37 -0.80 10.74
CA GLU A 290 -28.93 -0.58 11.03
C GLU A 290 -28.13 -1.85 10.79
N LYS A 291 -28.62 -3.00 11.26
CA LYS A 291 -27.98 -4.30 11.04
C LYS A 291 -27.89 -4.63 9.56
N ALA A 292 -28.96 -4.40 8.79
CA ALA A 292 -28.96 -4.62 7.35
C ALA A 292 -27.95 -3.72 6.63
N ILE A 293 -27.85 -2.44 7.01
CA ILE A 293 -26.85 -1.51 6.46
C ILE A 293 -25.44 -1.99 6.78
N GLN A 294 -25.19 -2.48 7.99
CA GLN A 294 -23.89 -3.00 8.36
C GLN A 294 -23.50 -4.23 7.53
N GLU A 295 -24.40 -5.21 7.38
CA GLU A 295 -24.15 -6.42 6.58
C GLU A 295 -23.86 -6.08 5.10
N LEU A 296 -24.63 -5.17 4.51
CA LEU A 296 -24.40 -4.67 3.15
C LEU A 296 -23.07 -3.92 3.02
N SER A 297 -22.71 -3.11 4.01
CA SER A 297 -21.42 -2.40 4.03
C SER A 297 -20.24 -3.36 4.11
N GLU A 298 -20.33 -4.43 4.89
CA GLU A 298 -19.33 -5.48 4.97
C GLU A 298 -19.21 -6.25 3.64
N ARG A 299 -20.35 -6.56 2.99
CA ARG A 299 -20.37 -7.19 1.66
C ARG A 299 -19.68 -6.30 0.64
N ARG A 300 -19.98 -4.99 0.61
CA ARG A 300 -19.33 -4.03 -0.29
C ARG A 300 -17.81 -4.03 -0.11
N VAL A 301 -17.33 -3.92 1.14
CA VAL A 301 -15.88 -3.93 1.43
C VAL A 301 -15.21 -5.21 0.94
N LYS A 302 -15.85 -6.36 1.03
CA LYS A 302 -15.33 -7.63 0.51
C LYS A 302 -15.23 -7.63 -1.02
N LEU A 303 -16.26 -7.12 -1.71
CA LEU A 303 -16.27 -7.03 -3.18
C LEU A 303 -15.21 -6.04 -3.69
N GLU A 304 -15.13 -4.85 -3.09
CA GLU A 304 -14.07 -3.86 -3.40
C GLU A 304 -12.68 -4.43 -3.17
N SER A 305 -12.47 -5.20 -2.10
CA SER A 305 -11.19 -5.85 -1.82
C SER A 305 -10.79 -6.87 -2.89
N LYS A 306 -11.75 -7.66 -3.41
CA LYS A 306 -11.51 -8.60 -4.52
C LYS A 306 -11.13 -7.86 -5.80
N SER A 307 -11.92 -6.85 -6.20
CA SER A 307 -11.66 -6.03 -7.38
C SER A 307 -10.27 -5.37 -7.30
N ASN A 308 -9.94 -4.75 -6.17
CA ASN A 308 -8.65 -4.09 -5.97
C ASN A 308 -7.48 -5.09 -5.98
N SER A 309 -7.67 -6.30 -5.47
CA SER A 309 -6.64 -7.34 -5.49
C SER A 309 -6.31 -7.78 -6.93
N ALA A 310 -7.32 -7.94 -7.78
CA ALA A 310 -7.15 -8.32 -9.16
C ALA A 310 -6.52 -7.19 -10.00
N LYS A 311 -6.96 -5.94 -9.81
CA LYS A 311 -6.33 -4.76 -10.44
C LYS A 311 -4.85 -4.64 -10.04
N LEU A 312 -4.53 -4.85 -8.77
CA LEU A 312 -3.15 -4.84 -8.27
C LEU A 312 -2.32 -5.98 -8.88
N ALA A 313 -2.90 -7.17 -9.04
CA ALA A 313 -2.24 -8.29 -9.71
C ALA A 313 -1.93 -7.97 -11.18
N MET A 314 -2.88 -7.38 -11.91
CA MET A 314 -2.69 -6.92 -13.30
C MET A 314 -1.54 -5.91 -13.39
N MET A 315 -1.54 -4.87 -12.56
CA MET A 315 -0.46 -3.89 -12.51
C MET A 315 0.90 -4.52 -12.23
N ARG A 316 0.95 -5.57 -11.42
CA ARG A 316 2.21 -6.29 -11.12
C ARG A 316 2.69 -7.09 -12.32
N VAL A 317 1.80 -7.75 -13.07
CA VAL A 317 2.15 -8.46 -14.29
C VAL A 317 2.73 -7.47 -15.31
N GLU A 318 2.06 -6.34 -15.54
CA GLU A 318 2.54 -5.29 -16.45
C GLU A 318 3.91 -4.73 -16.02
N GLN A 319 4.09 -4.48 -14.72
CA GLN A 319 5.35 -4.01 -14.17
C GLN A 319 6.50 -4.99 -14.41
N ILE A 320 6.26 -6.29 -14.20
CA ILE A 320 7.28 -7.32 -14.43
C ILE A 320 7.58 -7.40 -15.93
N THR A 321 6.56 -7.37 -16.78
CA THR A 321 6.71 -7.37 -18.24
C THR A 321 7.57 -6.18 -18.70
N THR A 322 7.28 -4.98 -18.20
CA THR A 322 8.07 -3.77 -18.51
C THR A 322 9.51 -3.90 -17.99
N ALA A 323 9.68 -4.33 -16.73
CA ALA A 323 11.02 -4.51 -16.15
C ALA A 323 11.86 -5.53 -16.93
N LEU A 324 11.25 -6.61 -17.43
CA LEU A 324 11.94 -7.62 -18.25
C LEU A 324 12.25 -7.12 -19.67
N SER A 325 11.38 -6.29 -20.26
CA SER A 325 11.62 -5.72 -21.60
C SER A 325 12.71 -4.65 -21.61
N GLU A 326 12.91 -3.95 -20.49
CA GLU A 326 13.96 -2.94 -20.32
C GLU A 326 15.35 -3.51 -20.01
N VAL A 327 15.43 -4.84 -19.76
CA VAL A 327 16.70 -5.52 -19.49
C VAL A 327 17.49 -5.69 -20.77
N GLY A 328 18.31 -4.70 -21.10
CA GLY A 328 19.16 -4.73 -22.30
C GLY A 328 20.29 -5.77 -22.25
N SER A 329 20.79 -6.17 -21.08
CA SER A 329 21.69 -7.30 -20.87
C SER A 329 21.46 -7.95 -19.51
N LEU A 330 21.32 -9.28 -19.51
CA LEU A 330 21.14 -10.11 -18.30
C LEU A 330 22.48 -10.46 -17.60
N ASP A 331 23.54 -9.69 -17.86
CA ASP A 331 24.89 -10.04 -17.41
C ASP A 331 25.25 -9.42 -16.07
N LYS A 332 24.49 -8.40 -15.62
CA LYS A 332 24.76 -7.70 -14.36
C LYS A 332 23.53 -7.66 -13.49
N TYR A 333 23.75 -7.93 -12.20
CA TYR A 333 22.71 -7.80 -11.19
C TYR A 333 22.20 -6.36 -11.08
N ASN A 334 20.87 -6.21 -11.09
CA ASN A 334 20.19 -4.95 -10.84
C ASN A 334 19.21 -5.09 -9.68
N GLY A 335 19.51 -4.42 -8.57
CA GLY A 335 18.69 -4.47 -7.36
C GLY A 335 17.29 -3.83 -7.52
N GLU A 336 17.09 -2.97 -8.52
CA GLU A 336 15.78 -2.37 -8.81
C GLU A 336 14.88 -3.39 -9.50
N ILE A 337 15.40 -4.12 -10.48
CA ILE A 337 14.70 -5.22 -11.15
C ILE A 337 14.35 -6.31 -10.13
N PHE A 338 15.30 -6.67 -9.27
CA PHE A 338 15.03 -7.61 -8.16
C PHE A 338 13.84 -7.14 -7.31
N ARG A 339 13.82 -5.88 -6.89
CA ARG A 339 12.72 -5.32 -6.09
C ARG A 339 11.41 -5.24 -6.86
N ALA A 340 11.47 -5.02 -8.16
CA ALA A 340 10.28 -4.97 -9.02
C ALA A 340 9.61 -6.34 -9.13
N ILE A 341 10.39 -7.40 -9.30
CA ILE A 341 9.92 -8.74 -9.66
C ILE A 341 9.71 -9.63 -8.41
N VAL A 342 10.70 -9.66 -7.48
CA VAL A 342 10.75 -10.61 -6.36
C VAL A 342 10.01 -10.06 -5.13
N GLU A 343 9.14 -10.83 -4.55
CA GLU A 343 8.50 -10.55 -3.26
C GLU A 343 9.39 -10.97 -2.09
N ASN A 344 9.81 -12.22 -2.08
CA ASN A 344 10.75 -12.77 -1.11
C ASN A 344 11.53 -13.94 -1.72
N VAL A 345 12.58 -14.36 -1.04
CA VAL A 345 13.40 -15.53 -1.38
C VAL A 345 13.48 -16.40 -0.15
N VAL A 346 13.02 -17.65 -0.27
CA VAL A 346 13.13 -18.65 0.79
C VAL A 346 14.40 -19.47 0.55
N VAL A 347 15.29 -19.43 1.53
CA VAL A 347 16.51 -20.25 1.54
C VAL A 347 16.13 -21.63 2.05
N ARG A 348 15.83 -22.56 1.17
CA ARG A 348 15.44 -23.92 1.52
C ARG A 348 16.58 -24.69 2.20
N ASN A 349 17.76 -24.57 1.61
CA ASN A 349 19.03 -25.02 2.16
C ASN A 349 20.16 -24.12 1.63
N THR A 350 21.39 -24.38 2.02
CA THR A 350 22.55 -23.57 1.63
C THR A 350 22.79 -23.48 0.12
N TYR A 351 22.14 -24.36 -0.67
CA TYR A 351 22.33 -24.46 -2.11
C TYR A 351 21.07 -24.17 -2.93
N THR A 352 19.88 -24.14 -2.32
CA THR A 352 18.62 -23.98 -3.04
C THR A 352 17.88 -22.73 -2.54
N LEU A 353 17.58 -21.83 -3.48
CA LEU A 353 16.83 -20.61 -3.26
C LEU A 353 15.51 -20.67 -4.02
N ASP A 354 14.39 -20.50 -3.32
CA ASP A 354 13.08 -20.34 -3.93
C ASP A 354 12.75 -18.85 -4.05
N PHE A 355 12.72 -18.36 -5.27
CA PHE A 355 12.32 -16.99 -5.59
C PHE A 355 10.81 -16.92 -5.73
N HIS A 356 10.14 -16.29 -4.78
CA HIS A 356 8.71 -16.00 -4.86
C HIS A 356 8.51 -14.68 -5.58
N LEU A 357 7.91 -14.73 -6.76
CA LEU A 357 7.62 -13.54 -7.56
C LEU A 357 6.33 -12.88 -7.09
N LYS A 358 6.20 -11.59 -7.30
CA LYS A 358 5.00 -10.80 -6.88
C LYS A 358 3.71 -11.23 -7.59
N VAL A 359 3.82 -11.97 -8.66
CA VAL A 359 2.68 -12.55 -9.41
C VAL A 359 2.30 -13.95 -8.93
N GLY A 360 2.93 -14.46 -7.86
CA GLY A 360 2.62 -15.75 -7.26
C GLY A 360 3.39 -16.94 -7.85
N ILE A 361 4.26 -16.72 -8.82
CA ILE A 361 5.15 -17.75 -9.37
C ILE A 361 6.29 -17.99 -8.38
N VAL A 362 6.71 -19.25 -8.26
CA VAL A 362 7.87 -19.66 -7.44
C VAL A 362 8.86 -20.39 -8.32
N GLU A 363 10.08 -19.85 -8.41
CA GLU A 363 11.20 -20.44 -9.16
C GLU A 363 12.30 -20.89 -8.21
N SER A 364 12.72 -22.15 -8.33
CA SER A 364 13.75 -22.77 -7.49
C SER A 364 15.07 -22.83 -8.24
N ILE A 365 16.09 -22.15 -7.71
CA ILE A 365 17.43 -22.13 -8.30
C ILE A 365 18.43 -22.80 -7.34
N THR A 366 19.26 -23.69 -7.89
CA THR A 366 20.32 -24.37 -7.14
C THR A 366 21.65 -23.65 -7.37
N ILE A 367 22.25 -23.16 -6.30
CA ILE A 367 23.55 -22.48 -6.33
C ILE A 367 24.67 -23.53 -6.42
N THR A 368 25.52 -23.42 -7.41
CA THR A 368 26.75 -24.22 -7.50
C THR A 368 27.88 -23.45 -6.82
N ARG A 369 28.31 -23.89 -5.63
CA ARG A 369 29.50 -23.35 -4.98
C ARG A 369 30.76 -23.93 -5.64
N LYS A 370 31.58 -23.03 -6.17
CA LYS A 370 32.93 -23.34 -6.63
C LYS A 370 33.93 -23.33 -5.49
#